data_1a5c2b9f6eeec6dadf9a7872088b6765
#
_entry.id   1a5c2b9f6eeec6dadf9a7872088b6765
#
_cell.length_a   1.000
_cell.length_b   1.000
_cell.length_c   1.000
_cell.angle_alpha   90.00
_cell.angle_beta   90.00
_cell.angle_gamma   90.00
#
_symmetry.space_group_name_H-M   'P 1'
#
loop_
_entity.id
_entity.type
_entity.pdbx_description
1 polymer ?
#
loop_
_entity_poly.entity_id
_entity_poly.type
_entity_poly.pdbx_seq_one_letter_code
_entity_poly.pdbx_strand_id
1 'polypeptide(L)'
;EQINNVNVLHVHSGETHHTSTTKPEKIKTFCIYPLHFHTIIFTTYHSLHRIQEADINVDTIYFDEAHNSTAKNFFPSVEYYSAEAKRCYFFTATPKHSLTISKPGMNDYYVYGKVIMNVPAPKLVKNGYILPPKMIVKNINVAEEDVNECEHIIETIDDIYVKKILICARSTKQIIHLIENTNFTYQLECRDYSYMYITARTGAVINGKKVDRDTFFDTLNTWGKDSTKRFVVLHHSILSEGINVKGLEAALFLRNMDVIGLSQTIGRVIRTGDNDKKYGLIVVPTWDKVGISTSKRLSGVVDTVFNKGEAAISKVRK
;
A
#
# COMPACT_ATOMS: atom_id res chain seq x y z
N GLU A 1 -8.20 24.38 -0.43
CA GLU A 1 -9.03 25.22 -1.32
C GLU A 1 -9.88 24.29 -2.18
N GLN A 2 -11.20 24.44 -2.15
CA GLN A 2 -12.07 23.72 -3.08
C GLN A 2 -11.92 24.38 -4.45
N ILE A 3 -11.51 23.61 -5.45
CA ILE A 3 -11.52 24.07 -6.84
C ILE A 3 -12.98 24.07 -7.30
N ASN A 4 -13.58 25.23 -7.38
CA ASN A 4 -14.92 25.40 -7.91
C ASN A 4 -14.85 25.45 -9.45
N ASN A 5 -15.91 24.99 -10.10
CA ASN A 5 -16.06 25.00 -11.57
C ASN A 5 -15.06 24.11 -12.33
N VAL A 6 -14.98 22.84 -11.97
CA VAL A 6 -14.15 21.83 -12.61
C VAL A 6 -15.01 20.69 -13.13
N ASN A 7 -14.76 20.26 -14.36
CA ASN A 7 -15.28 19.00 -14.87
C ASN A 7 -14.44 17.85 -14.34
N VAL A 8 -15.06 16.82 -13.81
CA VAL A 8 -14.37 15.62 -13.29
C VAL A 8 -14.81 14.38 -14.06
N LEU A 9 -13.84 13.66 -14.59
CA LEU A 9 -14.06 12.39 -15.31
C LEU A 9 -13.20 11.30 -14.70
N HIS A 10 -13.79 10.14 -14.47
CA HIS A 10 -13.07 8.94 -14.07
C HIS A 10 -12.91 7.99 -15.27
N VAL A 11 -11.66 7.59 -15.57
CA VAL A 11 -11.35 6.67 -16.67
C VAL A 11 -10.82 5.36 -16.10
N HIS A 12 -11.74 4.48 -15.76
CA HIS A 12 -11.48 3.12 -15.29
C HIS A 12 -12.75 2.27 -15.37
N SER A 13 -12.60 0.94 -15.28
CA SER A 13 -13.71 -0.02 -15.35
C SER A 13 -14.39 -0.32 -14.01
N GLY A 14 -13.92 0.26 -12.91
CA GLY A 14 -14.51 0.06 -11.58
C GLY A 14 -15.77 0.89 -11.38
N GLU A 15 -16.61 0.50 -10.42
CA GLU A 15 -17.74 1.30 -9.98
C GLU A 15 -17.26 2.56 -9.24
N THR A 16 -17.96 3.67 -9.47
CA THR A 16 -17.70 4.97 -8.85
C THR A 16 -18.98 5.80 -8.82
N HIS A 17 -19.10 6.68 -7.84
CA HIS A 17 -20.20 7.66 -7.74
C HIS A 17 -20.03 8.85 -8.70
N HIS A 18 -18.94 8.91 -9.45
CA HIS A 18 -18.67 9.97 -10.40
C HIS A 18 -18.87 9.50 -11.84
N THR A 19 -18.98 10.44 -12.77
CA THR A 19 -19.02 10.14 -14.20
C THR A 19 -17.79 9.35 -14.60
N SER A 20 -17.99 8.12 -15.09
CA SER A 20 -16.91 7.22 -15.49
C SER A 20 -17.12 6.62 -16.87
N THR A 21 -16.04 6.42 -17.60
CA THR A 21 -16.04 5.73 -18.89
C THR A 21 -14.66 5.24 -19.27
N THR A 22 -14.60 4.14 -20.03
CA THR A 22 -13.39 3.66 -20.70
C THR A 22 -13.47 3.79 -22.23
N LYS A 23 -14.55 4.39 -22.77
CA LYS A 23 -14.76 4.54 -24.21
C LYS A 23 -14.09 5.82 -24.71
N PRO A 24 -13.11 5.74 -25.62
CA PRO A 24 -12.36 6.90 -26.12
C PRO A 24 -13.25 8.03 -26.64
N GLU A 25 -14.31 7.68 -27.39
CA GLU A 25 -15.25 8.68 -27.97
C GLU A 25 -15.97 9.48 -26.88
N LYS A 26 -16.35 8.82 -25.77
CA LYS A 26 -16.98 9.50 -24.63
C LYS A 26 -16.00 10.38 -23.88
N ILE A 27 -14.74 9.93 -23.73
CA ILE A 27 -13.67 10.73 -23.14
C ILE A 27 -13.46 11.99 -23.98
N LYS A 28 -13.33 11.84 -25.31
CA LYS A 28 -13.16 12.95 -26.25
C LYS A 28 -14.31 13.95 -26.16
N THR A 29 -15.53 13.45 -26.23
CA THR A 29 -16.75 14.30 -26.14
C THR A 29 -16.79 15.09 -24.84
N PHE A 30 -16.48 14.45 -23.70
CA PHE A 30 -16.46 15.11 -22.40
C PHE A 30 -15.40 16.23 -22.33
N CYS A 31 -14.26 16.06 -22.97
CA CYS A 31 -13.17 17.03 -22.96
C CYS A 31 -13.37 18.16 -23.97
N ILE A 32 -14.04 17.92 -25.12
CA ILE A 32 -14.29 18.94 -26.15
C ILE A 32 -15.45 19.87 -25.75
N TYR A 33 -16.45 19.34 -25.05
CA TYR A 33 -17.62 20.10 -24.62
C TYR A 33 -17.69 20.21 -23.09
N PRO A 34 -16.68 20.83 -22.44
CA PRO A 34 -16.64 20.93 -21.00
C PRO A 34 -17.67 21.97 -20.53
N LEU A 35 -18.34 21.69 -19.40
CA LEU A 35 -19.21 22.64 -18.73
C LEU A 35 -18.42 23.75 -18.04
N HIS A 36 -17.14 23.51 -17.73
CA HIS A 36 -16.24 24.41 -17.02
C HIS A 36 -14.88 24.50 -17.73
N PHE A 37 -14.11 25.54 -17.43
CA PHE A 37 -12.81 25.81 -18.05
C PHE A 37 -11.74 24.74 -17.77
N HIS A 38 -11.85 24.04 -16.65
CA HIS A 38 -10.86 23.04 -16.24
C HIS A 38 -11.48 21.64 -16.24
N THR A 39 -10.75 20.69 -16.76
CA THR A 39 -11.12 19.27 -16.70
C THR A 39 -10.04 18.50 -15.96
N ILE A 40 -10.45 17.74 -14.96
CA ILE A 40 -9.59 16.81 -14.23
C ILE A 40 -10.03 15.39 -14.58
N ILE A 41 -9.06 14.57 -15.03
CA ILE A 41 -9.28 13.17 -15.34
C ILE A 41 -8.53 12.33 -14.31
N PHE A 42 -9.26 11.47 -13.59
CA PHE A 42 -8.69 10.44 -12.75
C PHE A 42 -8.64 9.14 -13.52
N THR A 43 -7.46 8.56 -13.67
CA THR A 43 -7.29 7.29 -14.39
C THR A 43 -6.38 6.32 -13.64
N THR A 44 -6.52 5.04 -13.92
CA THR A 44 -5.57 4.03 -13.49
C THR A 44 -4.50 3.82 -14.56
N TYR A 45 -3.33 3.29 -14.20
CA TYR A 45 -2.32 2.89 -15.18
C TYR A 45 -2.87 1.94 -16.24
N HIS A 46 -3.80 1.04 -15.86
CA HIS A 46 -4.46 0.12 -16.79
C HIS A 46 -5.33 0.82 -17.84
N SER A 47 -5.87 1.98 -17.53
CA SER A 47 -6.80 2.71 -18.42
C SER A 47 -6.17 3.93 -19.09
N LEU A 48 -4.90 4.24 -18.81
CA LEU A 48 -4.22 5.43 -19.34
C LEU A 48 -4.19 5.45 -20.88
N HIS A 49 -4.01 4.28 -21.52
CA HIS A 49 -4.04 4.15 -22.98
C HIS A 49 -5.38 4.59 -23.59
N ARG A 50 -6.50 4.51 -22.85
CA ARG A 50 -7.83 4.97 -23.34
C ARG A 50 -7.90 6.47 -23.53
N ILE A 51 -7.15 7.22 -22.71
CA ILE A 51 -7.02 8.68 -22.83
C ILE A 51 -6.18 9.01 -24.07
N GLN A 52 -5.13 8.24 -24.32
CA GLN A 52 -4.32 8.35 -25.54
C GLN A 52 -5.16 8.05 -26.81
N GLU A 53 -5.95 6.98 -26.79
CA GLU A 53 -6.88 6.64 -27.90
C GLU A 53 -7.95 7.71 -28.13
N ALA A 54 -8.33 8.47 -27.12
CA ALA A 54 -9.27 9.58 -27.25
C ALA A 54 -8.68 10.80 -27.96
N ASP A 55 -7.37 10.85 -28.18
CA ASP A 55 -6.66 11.92 -28.89
C ASP A 55 -7.02 13.31 -28.32
N ILE A 56 -6.79 13.49 -27.03
CA ILE A 56 -7.00 14.75 -26.30
C ILE A 56 -5.67 15.31 -25.81
N ASN A 57 -5.54 16.63 -25.85
CA ASN A 57 -4.37 17.30 -25.29
C ASN A 57 -4.39 17.31 -23.76
N VAL A 58 -3.32 16.84 -23.15
CA VAL A 58 -3.12 16.87 -21.70
C VAL A 58 -2.10 17.96 -21.36
N ASP A 59 -2.49 18.93 -20.56
CA ASP A 59 -1.57 19.99 -20.14
C ASP A 59 -0.61 19.50 -19.05
N THR A 60 -1.16 18.91 -18.00
CA THR A 60 -0.37 18.45 -16.85
C THR A 60 -0.83 17.06 -16.41
N ILE A 61 0.11 16.16 -16.17
CA ILE A 61 -0.16 14.83 -15.68
C ILE A 61 0.67 14.53 -14.42
N TYR A 62 0.02 13.92 -13.43
CA TYR A 62 0.61 13.48 -12.18
C TYR A 62 0.55 11.95 -12.11
N PHE A 63 1.71 11.31 -12.10
CA PHE A 63 1.84 9.86 -11.93
C PHE A 63 2.09 9.54 -10.47
N ASP A 64 1.06 9.13 -9.74
CA ASP A 64 1.20 8.65 -8.37
C ASP A 64 1.68 7.19 -8.36
N GLU A 65 2.40 6.79 -7.31
CA GLU A 65 3.08 5.49 -7.20
C GLU A 65 3.84 5.15 -8.49
N ALA A 66 4.64 6.12 -8.96
CA ALA A 66 5.25 6.09 -10.29
C ALA A 66 6.20 4.90 -10.55
N HIS A 67 6.60 4.16 -9.53
CA HIS A 67 7.32 2.89 -9.71
C HIS A 67 6.51 1.85 -10.50
N ASN A 68 5.16 1.97 -10.54
CA ASN A 68 4.29 1.11 -11.33
C ASN A 68 4.40 1.41 -12.84
N SER A 69 4.74 2.65 -13.21
CA SER A 69 4.86 3.08 -14.61
C SER A 69 5.90 2.29 -15.41
N THR A 70 6.86 1.65 -14.74
CA THR A 70 7.89 0.81 -15.38
C THR A 70 7.39 -0.56 -15.83
N ALA A 71 6.13 -0.91 -15.54
CA ALA A 71 5.56 -2.18 -15.97
C ALA A 71 5.35 -2.20 -17.49
N LYS A 72 5.65 -3.34 -18.13
CA LYS A 72 5.60 -3.52 -19.59
C LYS A 72 4.29 -3.02 -20.21
N ASN A 73 3.17 -3.25 -19.53
CA ASN A 73 1.84 -2.88 -20.05
C ASN A 73 1.48 -1.41 -19.84
N PHE A 74 2.19 -0.68 -18.98
CA PHE A 74 1.90 0.71 -18.64
C PHE A 74 2.89 1.67 -19.29
N PHE A 75 4.13 1.24 -19.44
CA PHE A 75 5.23 2.07 -19.91
C PHE A 75 4.95 2.75 -21.25
N PRO A 76 4.39 2.10 -22.29
CA PRO A 76 4.18 2.77 -23.58
C PRO A 76 3.32 4.05 -23.48
N SER A 77 2.24 4.02 -22.69
CA SER A 77 1.42 5.22 -22.51
C SER A 77 2.07 6.25 -21.61
N VAL A 78 2.91 5.83 -20.66
CA VAL A 78 3.71 6.76 -19.82
C VAL A 78 4.75 7.47 -20.65
N GLU A 79 5.49 6.76 -21.50
CA GLU A 79 6.47 7.30 -22.43
C GLU A 79 5.82 8.31 -23.40
N TYR A 80 4.68 7.94 -23.97
CA TYR A 80 3.90 8.84 -24.83
C TYR A 80 3.57 10.17 -24.12
N TYR A 81 2.97 10.11 -22.93
CA TYR A 81 2.60 11.33 -22.22
C TYR A 81 3.78 12.10 -21.64
N SER A 82 4.88 11.44 -21.38
CA SER A 82 6.15 12.12 -21.01
C SER A 82 6.66 13.02 -22.13
N ALA A 83 6.41 12.64 -23.41
CA ALA A 83 6.79 13.43 -24.57
C ALA A 83 5.73 14.48 -24.96
N GLU A 84 4.44 14.15 -24.86
CA GLU A 84 3.37 14.96 -25.42
C GLU A 84 2.74 15.96 -24.42
N ALA A 85 2.68 15.63 -23.11
CA ALA A 85 2.13 16.54 -22.12
C ALA A 85 3.10 17.70 -21.85
N LYS A 86 2.58 18.91 -21.63
CA LYS A 86 3.44 20.06 -21.31
C LYS A 86 4.20 19.87 -20.01
N ARG A 87 3.63 19.15 -19.05
CA ARG A 87 4.24 18.88 -17.73
C ARG A 87 3.90 17.48 -17.27
N CYS A 88 4.92 16.73 -16.87
CA CYS A 88 4.80 15.43 -16.23
C CYS A 88 5.48 15.43 -14.88
N TYR A 89 4.78 14.94 -13.86
CA TYR A 89 5.31 14.80 -12.52
C TYR A 89 5.15 13.35 -12.05
N PHE A 90 6.24 12.78 -11.55
CA PHE A 90 6.31 11.41 -11.10
C PHE A 90 6.55 11.38 -9.59
N PHE A 91 5.62 10.79 -8.83
CA PHE A 91 5.69 10.69 -7.37
C PHE A 91 5.87 9.25 -6.95
N THR A 92 6.86 8.98 -6.15
CA THR A 92 7.07 7.67 -5.54
C THR A 92 8.00 7.76 -4.34
N ALA A 93 7.73 6.94 -3.32
CA ALA A 93 8.64 6.72 -2.21
C ALA A 93 9.69 5.63 -2.51
N THR A 94 9.46 4.83 -3.58
CA THR A 94 10.22 3.63 -3.89
C THR A 94 10.60 3.57 -5.37
N PRO A 95 11.54 4.40 -5.83
CA PRO A 95 11.95 4.42 -7.24
C PRO A 95 12.35 3.02 -7.74
N LYS A 96 12.01 2.71 -8.97
CA LYS A 96 12.33 1.43 -9.60
C LYS A 96 13.29 1.64 -10.77
N HIS A 97 14.51 1.19 -10.60
CA HIS A 97 15.58 1.38 -11.58
C HIS A 97 15.80 0.14 -12.45
N SER A 98 16.09 0.34 -13.73
CA SER A 98 16.56 -0.72 -14.63
C SER A 98 18.08 -0.75 -14.67
N LEU A 99 18.62 -1.96 -14.73
CA LEU A 99 20.05 -2.20 -14.94
C LEU A 99 20.36 -2.49 -16.42
N THR A 100 19.33 -2.55 -17.27
CA THR A 100 19.46 -2.89 -18.70
C THR A 100 18.73 -1.86 -19.54
N ILE A 101 19.32 -1.50 -20.67
CA ILE A 101 18.75 -0.55 -21.63
C ILE A 101 17.41 -1.06 -22.20
N SER A 102 17.26 -2.36 -22.33
CA SER A 102 16.06 -2.99 -22.91
C SER A 102 14.82 -2.99 -22.03
N LYS A 103 14.91 -2.53 -20.78
CA LYS A 103 13.79 -2.50 -19.84
C LYS A 103 13.58 -1.10 -19.30
N PRO A 104 12.33 -0.64 -19.22
CA PRO A 104 12.04 0.66 -18.65
C PRO A 104 12.39 0.70 -17.16
N GLY A 105 12.97 1.81 -16.73
CA GLY A 105 13.29 2.08 -15.33
C GLY A 105 13.22 3.58 -15.06
N MET A 106 12.93 3.98 -13.84
CA MET A 106 12.83 5.40 -13.46
C MET A 106 14.17 6.14 -13.47
N ASN A 107 15.26 5.44 -13.75
CA ASN A 107 16.57 6.00 -14.08
C ASN A 107 16.72 6.38 -15.56
N ASP A 108 15.69 6.20 -16.38
CA ASP A 108 15.63 6.75 -17.73
C ASP A 108 15.29 8.25 -17.66
N TYR A 109 16.30 9.06 -17.90
CA TYR A 109 16.20 10.50 -17.83
C TYR A 109 15.26 11.11 -18.89
N TYR A 110 15.15 10.49 -20.04
CA TYR A 110 14.33 11.00 -21.16
C TYR A 110 12.84 10.90 -20.86
N VAL A 111 12.43 9.87 -20.12
CA VAL A 111 11.03 9.67 -19.73
C VAL A 111 10.70 10.31 -18.38
N TYR A 112 11.56 10.14 -17.38
CA TYR A 112 11.27 10.52 -16.01
C TYR A 112 11.86 11.87 -15.57
N GLY A 113 12.79 12.41 -16.36
CA GLY A 113 13.45 13.68 -16.05
C GLY A 113 14.35 13.63 -14.81
N LYS A 114 14.61 14.80 -14.23
CA LYS A 114 15.43 14.96 -13.03
C LYS A 114 14.58 14.79 -11.76
N VAL A 115 15.21 14.25 -10.71
CA VAL A 115 14.65 14.33 -9.37
C VAL A 115 14.64 15.80 -8.92
N ILE A 116 13.46 16.37 -8.78
CA ILE A 116 13.27 17.78 -8.40
C ILE A 116 13.11 17.94 -6.89
N MET A 117 12.67 16.90 -6.19
CA MET A 117 12.52 16.90 -4.74
C MET A 117 12.77 15.51 -4.19
N ASN A 118 13.55 15.45 -3.11
CA ASN A 118 13.72 14.27 -2.27
C ASN A 118 13.50 14.68 -0.82
N VAL A 119 12.58 13.98 -0.13
CA VAL A 119 12.28 14.22 1.29
C VAL A 119 12.69 12.99 2.09
N PRO A 120 13.88 12.98 2.70
CA PRO A 120 14.37 11.84 3.47
C PRO A 120 13.47 11.53 4.68
N ALA A 121 13.21 10.25 4.94
CA ALA A 121 12.38 9.82 6.07
C ALA A 121 12.88 10.33 7.44
N PRO A 122 14.19 10.40 7.76
CA PRO A 122 14.66 10.98 9.00
C PRO A 122 14.23 12.45 9.20
N LYS A 123 14.17 13.22 8.12
CA LYS A 123 13.68 14.61 8.18
C LYS A 123 12.19 14.66 8.52
N LEU A 124 11.39 13.74 7.97
CA LEU A 124 9.97 13.63 8.29
C LEU A 124 9.75 13.20 9.75
N VAL A 125 10.54 12.26 10.25
CA VAL A 125 10.52 11.84 11.66
C VAL A 125 10.90 13.01 12.58
N LYS A 126 11.98 13.70 12.28
CA LYS A 126 12.44 14.86 13.07
C LYS A 126 11.38 15.96 13.14
N ASN A 127 10.65 16.18 12.07
CA ASN A 127 9.61 17.20 11.99
C ASN A 127 8.23 16.73 12.49
N GLY A 128 8.12 15.47 12.96
CA GLY A 128 6.86 14.94 13.50
C GLY A 128 5.80 14.58 12.46
N TYR A 129 6.13 14.54 11.17
CA TYR A 129 5.18 14.14 10.12
C TYR A 129 4.94 12.63 10.07
N ILE A 130 5.93 11.85 10.45
CA ILE A 130 5.84 10.39 10.61
C ILE A 130 6.55 9.99 11.90
N LEU A 131 6.24 8.78 12.38
CA LEU A 131 6.87 8.19 13.55
C LEU A 131 8.10 7.35 13.14
N PRO A 132 9.09 7.17 14.02
CA PRO A 132 10.17 6.25 13.76
C PRO A 132 9.68 4.80 13.75
N PRO A 133 10.13 3.95 12.83
CA PRO A 133 9.87 2.51 12.89
C PRO A 133 10.73 1.87 14.00
N LYS A 134 10.09 0.97 14.76
CA LYS A 134 10.78 0.11 15.72
C LYS A 134 10.63 -1.35 15.31
N MET A 135 11.72 -2.03 15.00
CA MET A 135 11.68 -3.43 14.57
C MET A 135 11.92 -4.38 15.73
N ILE A 136 11.12 -5.42 15.81
CA ILE A 136 11.28 -6.55 16.73
C ILE A 136 11.33 -7.83 15.89
N VAL A 137 12.36 -8.63 16.12
CA VAL A 137 12.45 -10.02 15.63
C VAL A 137 12.16 -10.92 16.81
N LYS A 138 11.01 -11.61 16.78
CA LYS A 138 10.64 -12.55 17.83
C LYS A 138 11.10 -13.95 17.42
N ASN A 139 12.10 -14.46 18.10
CA ASN A 139 12.53 -15.85 17.93
C ASN A 139 11.60 -16.77 18.74
N ILE A 140 10.94 -17.68 18.04
CA ILE A 140 10.05 -18.67 18.63
C ILE A 140 10.80 -20.01 18.65
N ASN A 141 11.03 -20.54 19.85
CA ASN A 141 11.65 -21.83 20.02
C ASN A 141 10.57 -22.93 19.80
N VAL A 142 10.68 -23.62 18.70
CA VAL A 142 9.79 -24.74 18.35
C VAL A 142 10.55 -26.04 18.49
N ALA A 143 10.03 -26.99 19.24
CA ALA A 143 10.40 -28.38 19.07
C ALA A 143 9.87 -28.84 17.70
N GLU A 144 10.66 -29.53 16.89
CA GLU A 144 10.43 -29.82 15.46
C GLU A 144 9.07 -30.46 15.11
N GLU A 145 8.31 -30.95 16.10
CA GLU A 145 7.07 -31.69 15.89
C GLU A 145 5.78 -30.89 16.07
N ASP A 146 5.82 -29.65 16.63
CA ASP A 146 4.63 -28.87 16.98
C ASP A 146 4.64 -27.43 16.43
N VAL A 147 4.64 -27.27 15.11
CA VAL A 147 4.47 -25.94 14.52
C VAL A 147 3.01 -25.53 14.48
N ASN A 148 2.48 -25.05 15.59
CA ASN A 148 1.18 -24.39 15.61
C ASN A 148 1.32 -22.91 15.28
N GLU A 149 1.24 -22.57 13.99
CA GLU A 149 1.38 -21.18 13.49
C GLU A 149 0.38 -20.24 14.16
N CYS A 150 -0.83 -20.70 14.49
CA CYS A 150 -1.84 -19.91 15.19
C CYS A 150 -1.34 -19.49 16.57
N GLU A 151 -0.82 -20.40 17.37
CA GLU A 151 -0.31 -20.12 18.73
C GLU A 151 0.85 -19.14 18.67
N HIS A 152 1.77 -19.30 17.73
CA HIS A 152 2.89 -18.38 17.56
C HIS A 152 2.47 -16.96 17.19
N ILE A 153 1.43 -16.81 16.37
CA ILE A 153 0.88 -15.51 16.05
C ILE A 153 0.23 -14.89 17.29
N ILE A 154 -0.58 -15.65 18.04
CA ILE A 154 -1.26 -15.18 19.24
C ILE A 154 -0.24 -14.80 20.33
N GLU A 155 0.76 -15.64 20.58
CA GLU A 155 1.83 -15.32 21.51
C GLU A 155 2.58 -14.04 21.12
N THR A 156 2.81 -13.84 19.81
CA THR A 156 3.41 -12.61 19.32
C THR A 156 2.51 -11.40 19.58
N ILE A 157 1.19 -11.53 19.40
CA ILE A 157 0.22 -10.47 19.69
C ILE A 157 0.24 -10.13 21.18
N ASP A 158 0.29 -11.12 22.05
CA ASP A 158 0.35 -10.92 23.50
C ASP A 158 1.60 -10.14 23.93
N ASP A 159 2.76 -10.46 23.34
CA ASP A 159 4.04 -9.84 23.72
C ASP A 159 4.19 -8.38 23.27
N ILE A 160 3.52 -7.97 22.20
CA ILE A 160 3.69 -6.61 21.66
C ILE A 160 2.78 -5.57 22.32
N TYR A 161 1.79 -5.97 23.08
CA TYR A 161 0.88 -5.09 23.86
C TYR A 161 0.30 -3.90 23.08
N VAL A 162 -0.08 -4.08 21.84
CA VAL A 162 -0.70 -3.04 21.00
C VAL A 162 -2.16 -3.35 20.70
N LYS A 163 -2.94 -2.34 20.35
CA LYS A 163 -4.37 -2.49 20.11
C LYS A 163 -4.73 -2.74 18.65
N LYS A 164 -3.92 -2.27 17.70
CA LYS A 164 -4.28 -2.17 16.28
C LYS A 164 -3.18 -2.78 15.42
N ILE A 165 -3.43 -3.97 14.93
CA ILE A 165 -2.43 -4.82 14.29
C ILE A 165 -2.79 -5.10 12.83
N LEU A 166 -1.84 -4.88 11.93
CA LEU A 166 -1.90 -5.31 10.55
C LEU A 166 -1.10 -6.60 10.40
N ILE A 167 -1.74 -7.70 10.01
CA ILE A 167 -1.07 -8.97 9.71
C ILE A 167 -0.90 -9.13 8.21
N CYS A 168 0.36 -9.15 7.76
CA CYS A 168 0.74 -9.39 6.37
C CYS A 168 0.86 -10.90 6.14
N ALA A 169 -0.23 -11.53 5.75
CA ALA A 169 -0.29 -12.97 5.53
C ALA A 169 0.48 -13.41 4.28
N ARG A 170 0.98 -14.63 4.30
CA ARG A 170 1.74 -15.28 3.22
C ARG A 170 0.88 -15.55 1.99
N SER A 171 -0.40 -15.85 2.19
CA SER A 171 -1.35 -16.12 1.13
C SER A 171 -2.80 -15.96 1.62
N THR A 172 -3.74 -15.85 0.68
CA THR A 172 -5.18 -15.94 0.98
C THR A 172 -5.54 -17.27 1.65
N LYS A 173 -4.88 -18.36 1.27
CA LYS A 173 -5.08 -19.68 1.90
C LYS A 173 -4.70 -19.67 3.39
N GLN A 174 -3.61 -18.99 3.77
CA GLN A 174 -3.22 -18.84 5.16
C GLN A 174 -4.27 -18.06 5.97
N ILE A 175 -4.80 -16.96 5.43
CA ILE A 175 -5.87 -16.20 6.10
C ILE A 175 -7.07 -17.10 6.37
N ILE A 176 -7.55 -17.80 5.33
CA ILE A 176 -8.70 -18.71 5.45
C ILE A 176 -8.42 -19.84 6.46
N HIS A 177 -7.22 -20.43 6.39
CA HIS A 177 -6.82 -21.47 7.33
C HIS A 177 -6.84 -21.00 8.79
N LEU A 178 -6.26 -19.84 9.09
CA LEU A 178 -6.28 -19.25 10.43
C LEU A 178 -7.71 -19.02 10.92
N ILE A 179 -8.60 -18.50 10.06
CA ILE A 179 -9.97 -18.13 10.43
C ILE A 179 -10.89 -19.35 10.57
N GLU A 180 -10.82 -20.33 9.66
CA GLU A 180 -11.77 -21.42 9.54
C GLU A 180 -11.30 -22.73 10.18
N ASN A 181 -9.97 -22.96 10.26
CA ASN A 181 -9.40 -24.25 10.59
C ASN A 181 -8.57 -24.26 11.88
N THR A 182 -8.52 -23.11 12.59
CA THR A 182 -7.83 -22.99 13.87
C THR A 182 -8.72 -22.26 14.88
N ASN A 183 -8.26 -22.18 16.13
CA ASN A 183 -8.95 -21.40 17.18
C ASN A 183 -8.56 -19.90 17.17
N PHE A 184 -7.97 -19.40 16.09
CA PHE A 184 -7.43 -18.03 16.01
C PHE A 184 -8.46 -16.94 16.36
N THR A 185 -9.66 -17.02 15.78
CA THR A 185 -10.73 -16.05 16.04
C THR A 185 -11.19 -16.09 17.49
N TYR A 186 -11.35 -17.28 18.05
CA TYR A 186 -11.68 -17.46 19.46
C TYR A 186 -10.59 -16.88 20.38
N GLN A 187 -9.32 -17.10 20.07
CA GLN A 187 -8.19 -16.55 20.81
C GLN A 187 -8.13 -15.02 20.74
N LEU A 188 -8.50 -14.43 19.61
CA LEU A 188 -8.64 -12.97 19.47
C LEU A 188 -9.80 -12.43 20.32
N GLU A 189 -10.96 -13.07 20.28
CA GLU A 189 -12.13 -12.70 21.07
C GLU A 189 -11.85 -12.74 22.58
N CYS A 190 -11.17 -13.78 23.08
CA CYS A 190 -10.74 -13.90 24.48
C CYS A 190 -9.85 -12.73 24.93
N ARG A 191 -9.20 -12.02 23.99
CA ARG A 191 -8.32 -10.87 24.22
C ARG A 191 -8.98 -9.53 23.88
N ASP A 192 -10.29 -9.54 23.65
CA ASP A 192 -11.08 -8.39 23.23
C ASP A 192 -10.63 -7.77 21.90
N TYR A 193 -10.06 -8.58 20.99
CA TYR A 193 -9.78 -8.14 19.63
C TYR A 193 -10.94 -8.48 18.69
N SER A 194 -11.39 -7.48 17.96
CA SER A 194 -12.14 -7.70 16.72
C SER A 194 -11.20 -8.07 15.59
N TYR A 195 -11.70 -8.76 14.58
CA TYR A 195 -10.89 -9.08 13.41
C TYR A 195 -11.60 -8.72 12.11
N MET A 196 -10.80 -8.42 11.11
CA MET A 196 -11.30 -8.17 9.77
C MET A 196 -10.28 -8.61 8.72
N TYR A 197 -10.78 -9.02 7.57
CA TYR A 197 -9.94 -9.38 6.44
C TYR A 197 -10.65 -9.14 5.11
N ILE A 198 -9.85 -8.96 4.06
CA ILE A 198 -10.35 -8.83 2.70
C ILE A 198 -9.48 -9.65 1.76
N THR A 199 -10.11 -10.49 0.94
CA THR A 199 -9.44 -11.29 -0.08
C THR A 199 -10.25 -11.26 -1.39
N ALA A 200 -9.58 -11.52 -2.52
CA ALA A 200 -10.26 -11.62 -3.81
C ALA A 200 -11.30 -12.76 -3.85
N ARG A 201 -11.10 -13.82 -3.04
CA ARG A 201 -11.97 -15.00 -3.03
C ARG A 201 -13.20 -14.83 -2.13
N THR A 202 -13.01 -14.29 -0.92
CA THR A 202 -14.08 -14.20 0.09
C THR A 202 -14.79 -12.86 0.08
N GLY A 203 -14.20 -11.84 -0.54
CA GLY A 203 -14.60 -10.45 -0.35
C GLY A 203 -14.14 -9.92 1.00
N ALA A 204 -14.82 -8.93 1.51
CA ALA A 204 -14.58 -8.28 2.78
C ALA A 204 -15.39 -8.94 3.90
N VAL A 205 -14.73 -9.16 5.05
CA VAL A 205 -15.35 -9.80 6.23
C VAL A 205 -14.94 -9.05 7.50
N ILE A 206 -15.89 -8.82 8.40
CA ILE A 206 -15.69 -8.21 9.71
C ILE A 206 -16.35 -9.12 10.75
N ASN A 207 -15.58 -9.63 11.72
CA ASN A 207 -16.04 -10.53 12.78
C ASN A 207 -16.96 -11.65 12.24
N GLY A 208 -16.51 -12.34 11.18
CA GLY A 208 -17.23 -13.44 10.54
C GLY A 208 -18.38 -13.04 9.60
N LYS A 209 -18.75 -11.77 9.53
CA LYS A 209 -19.84 -11.29 8.66
C LYS A 209 -19.31 -10.70 7.37
N LYS A 210 -19.84 -11.14 6.23
CA LYS A 210 -19.54 -10.51 4.93
C LYS A 210 -20.13 -9.11 4.87
N VAL A 211 -19.35 -8.18 4.34
CA VAL A 211 -19.73 -6.79 4.11
C VAL A 211 -19.29 -6.37 2.70
N ASP A 212 -19.82 -5.26 2.21
CA ASP A 212 -19.30 -4.62 1.01
C ASP A 212 -17.94 -3.93 1.28
N ARG A 213 -17.28 -3.52 0.21
CA ARG A 213 -15.95 -2.94 0.29
C ARG A 213 -15.93 -1.59 1.01
N ASP A 214 -16.94 -0.77 0.79
CA ASP A 214 -17.03 0.58 1.37
C ASP A 214 -17.27 0.48 2.88
N THR A 215 -18.22 -0.36 3.32
CA THR A 215 -18.45 -0.68 4.74
C THR A 215 -17.19 -1.19 5.43
N PHE A 216 -16.39 -2.03 4.74
CA PHE A 216 -15.13 -2.53 5.29
C PHE A 216 -14.14 -1.38 5.58
N PHE A 217 -13.94 -0.48 4.62
CA PHE A 217 -12.99 0.61 4.78
C PHE A 217 -13.47 1.70 5.73
N ASP A 218 -14.76 1.98 5.76
CA ASP A 218 -15.36 2.92 6.71
C ASP A 218 -15.24 2.40 8.15
N THR A 219 -15.50 1.10 8.35
CA THR A 219 -15.31 0.46 9.66
C THR A 219 -13.83 0.48 10.06
N LEU A 220 -12.92 0.15 9.16
CA LEU A 220 -11.48 0.16 9.41
C LEU A 220 -10.99 1.56 9.81
N ASN A 221 -11.47 2.60 9.13
CA ASN A 221 -11.15 3.99 9.45
C ASN A 221 -11.74 4.43 10.78
N THR A 222 -12.97 4.03 11.09
CA THR A 222 -13.64 4.31 12.36
C THR A 222 -12.91 3.66 13.52
N TRP A 223 -12.62 2.35 13.41
CA TRP A 223 -11.85 1.63 14.43
C TRP A 223 -10.41 2.17 14.56
N GLY A 224 -9.83 2.62 13.45
CA GLY A 224 -8.50 3.25 13.46
C GLY A 224 -8.43 4.51 14.31
N LYS A 225 -9.50 5.32 14.34
CA LYS A 225 -9.61 6.55 15.13
C LYS A 225 -9.99 6.29 16.59
N ASP A 226 -10.70 5.22 16.88
CA ASP A 226 -11.13 4.88 18.24
C ASP A 226 -9.93 4.39 19.08
N SER A 227 -9.51 5.17 20.07
CA SER A 227 -8.36 4.85 20.93
C SER A 227 -8.58 3.63 21.84
N THR A 228 -9.84 3.23 22.05
CA THR A 228 -10.21 2.08 22.90
C THR A 228 -10.28 0.79 22.12
N LYS A 229 -10.54 0.86 20.82
CA LYS A 229 -10.77 -0.31 19.98
C LYS A 229 -9.51 -1.13 19.75
N ARG A 230 -9.65 -2.45 19.98
CA ARG A 230 -8.64 -3.46 19.68
C ARG A 230 -9.06 -4.22 18.43
N PHE A 231 -8.20 -4.31 17.43
CA PHE A 231 -8.51 -5.08 16.24
C PHE A 231 -7.27 -5.59 15.49
N VAL A 232 -7.48 -6.68 14.79
CA VAL A 232 -6.51 -7.28 13.87
C VAL A 232 -7.08 -7.22 12.45
N VAL A 233 -6.27 -6.72 11.53
CA VAL A 233 -6.59 -6.73 10.10
C VAL A 233 -5.64 -7.69 9.39
N LEU A 234 -6.18 -8.72 8.72
CA LEU A 234 -5.37 -9.65 7.92
C LEU A 234 -5.50 -9.31 6.44
N HIS A 235 -4.37 -9.27 5.76
CA HIS A 235 -4.35 -9.08 4.31
C HIS A 235 -3.20 -9.84 3.63
N HIS A 236 -3.36 -10.09 2.33
CA HIS A 236 -2.29 -10.61 1.48
C HIS A 236 -1.81 -9.55 0.48
N SER A 237 -2.69 -8.94 -0.31
CA SER A 237 -2.31 -8.00 -1.36
C SER A 237 -3.21 -6.76 -1.45
N ILE A 238 -4.48 -6.88 -1.09
CA ILE A 238 -5.50 -5.85 -1.35
C ILE A 238 -5.25 -4.56 -0.56
N LEU A 239 -4.61 -4.64 0.60
CA LEU A 239 -4.26 -3.48 1.43
C LEU A 239 -2.86 -2.93 1.13
N SER A 240 -2.16 -3.41 0.10
CA SER A 240 -0.79 -2.98 -0.20
C SER A 240 -0.72 -1.59 -0.85
N GLU A 241 -1.76 -1.14 -1.56
CA GLU A 241 -1.75 0.14 -2.27
C GLU A 241 -2.97 1.01 -1.92
N GLY A 242 -2.77 2.32 -1.85
CA GLY A 242 -3.83 3.33 -1.84
C GLY A 242 -4.68 3.47 -0.57
N ILE A 243 -4.51 2.66 0.47
CA ILE A 243 -5.37 2.69 1.64
C ILE A 243 -4.73 3.45 2.80
N ASN A 244 -5.41 4.49 3.23
CA ASN A 244 -5.00 5.29 4.37
C ASN A 244 -5.67 4.79 5.65
N VAL A 245 -5.06 3.82 6.34
CA VAL A 245 -5.53 3.39 7.67
C VAL A 245 -4.81 4.22 8.72
N LYS A 246 -5.54 5.11 9.37
CA LYS A 246 -5.03 5.83 10.53
C LYS A 246 -5.03 4.92 11.76
N GLY A 247 -4.10 5.16 12.67
CA GLY A 247 -4.09 4.52 13.99
C GLY A 247 -3.53 3.10 14.06
N LEU A 248 -3.10 2.46 12.96
CA LEU A 248 -2.37 1.19 13.04
C LEU A 248 -1.11 1.34 13.88
N GLU A 249 -0.88 0.43 14.82
CA GLU A 249 0.23 0.50 15.77
C GLU A 249 1.35 -0.46 15.43
N ALA A 250 1.00 -1.65 14.92
CA ALA A 250 1.98 -2.67 14.54
C ALA A 250 1.65 -3.30 13.18
N ALA A 251 2.71 -3.73 12.48
CA ALA A 251 2.64 -4.65 11.34
C ALA A 251 3.38 -5.95 11.67
N LEU A 252 2.68 -7.05 11.58
CA LEU A 252 3.21 -8.40 11.76
C LEU A 252 3.44 -9.04 10.40
N PHE A 253 4.69 -9.37 10.09
CA PHE A 253 5.08 -9.90 8.79
C PHE A 253 5.21 -11.43 8.82
N LEU A 254 4.25 -12.12 8.24
CA LEU A 254 4.26 -13.59 8.07
C LEU A 254 4.77 -14.00 6.69
N ARG A 255 5.17 -13.05 5.86
CA ARG A 255 5.68 -13.30 4.50
C ARG A 255 6.89 -12.45 4.17
N ASN A 256 7.68 -12.96 3.23
CA ASN A 256 8.71 -12.16 2.59
C ASN A 256 8.09 -11.29 1.47
N MET A 257 8.45 -10.03 1.43
CA MET A 257 8.00 -9.06 0.44
C MET A 257 9.20 -8.41 -0.23
N ASP A 258 8.97 -7.79 -1.38
CA ASP A 258 9.99 -6.93 -1.98
C ASP A 258 10.14 -5.60 -1.21
N VAL A 259 11.16 -4.83 -1.57
CA VAL A 259 11.48 -3.56 -0.89
C VAL A 259 10.32 -2.58 -0.96
N ILE A 260 9.58 -2.56 -2.07
CA ILE A 260 8.42 -1.68 -2.26
C ILE A 260 7.33 -2.04 -1.26
N GLY A 261 6.90 -3.30 -1.26
CA GLY A 261 5.85 -3.78 -0.35
C GLY A 261 6.20 -3.61 1.12
N LEU A 262 7.48 -3.84 1.50
CA LEU A 262 7.97 -3.61 2.85
C LEU A 262 7.89 -2.12 3.21
N SER A 263 8.41 -1.22 2.37
CA SER A 263 8.41 0.22 2.62
C SER A 263 6.99 0.78 2.71
N GLN A 264 6.09 0.37 1.85
CA GLN A 264 4.68 0.76 1.88
C GLN A 264 3.97 0.27 3.15
N THR A 265 4.24 -0.98 3.57
CA THR A 265 3.63 -1.54 4.78
C THR A 265 4.16 -0.84 6.03
N ILE A 266 5.47 -0.59 6.12
CA ILE A 266 6.06 0.23 7.19
C ILE A 266 5.40 1.61 7.21
N GLY A 267 5.27 2.24 6.05
CA GLY A 267 4.62 3.54 5.89
C GLY A 267 3.21 3.63 6.48
N ARG A 268 2.50 2.51 6.61
CA ARG A 268 1.15 2.48 7.22
C ARG A 268 1.18 2.57 8.74
N VAL A 269 2.15 1.93 9.37
CA VAL A 269 2.24 1.87 10.84
C VAL A 269 3.06 3.00 11.45
N ILE A 270 3.79 3.77 10.67
CA ILE A 270 4.54 4.94 11.14
C ILE A 270 3.77 6.27 11.00
N ARG A 271 2.54 6.24 10.47
CA ARG A 271 1.72 7.45 10.38
C ARG A 271 1.39 7.97 11.78
N THR A 272 1.47 9.28 11.93
CA THR A 272 0.94 9.95 13.11
C THR A 272 -0.57 9.77 13.16
N GLY A 273 -1.10 9.48 14.33
CA GLY A 273 -2.53 9.33 14.60
C GLY A 273 -2.93 10.12 15.83
N ASP A 274 -4.21 10.06 16.18
CA ASP A 274 -4.74 10.72 17.38
C ASP A 274 -4.36 10.00 18.70
N ASN A 275 -3.47 9.02 18.64
CA ASN A 275 -3.01 8.20 19.76
C ASN A 275 -1.64 8.69 20.26
N ASP A 276 -1.34 8.48 21.55
CA ASP A 276 -0.03 8.73 22.17
C ASP A 276 1.10 7.82 21.67
N LYS A 277 0.99 7.38 20.44
CA LYS A 277 1.90 6.47 19.77
C LYS A 277 3.23 7.15 19.46
N LYS A 278 4.32 6.59 19.95
CA LYS A 278 5.68 7.15 19.80
C LYS A 278 6.47 6.55 18.64
N TYR A 279 6.07 5.39 18.13
CA TYR A 279 6.74 4.67 17.03
C TYR A 279 5.76 3.75 16.31
N GLY A 280 6.10 3.35 15.10
CA GLY A 280 5.42 2.26 14.38
C GLY A 280 6.14 0.94 14.61
N LEU A 281 5.44 -0.06 15.13
CA LEU A 281 6.04 -1.34 15.45
C LEU A 281 6.05 -2.26 14.23
N ILE A 282 7.20 -2.87 13.97
CA ILE A 282 7.42 -3.83 12.88
C ILE A 282 7.86 -5.14 13.52
N VAL A 283 7.05 -6.18 13.38
CA VAL A 283 7.27 -7.45 14.05
C VAL A 283 7.45 -8.57 13.03
N VAL A 284 8.51 -9.34 13.19
CA VAL A 284 8.76 -10.53 12.39
C VAL A 284 8.94 -11.72 13.32
N PRO A 285 7.96 -12.62 13.41
CA PRO A 285 8.16 -13.88 14.10
C PRO A 285 9.11 -14.75 13.26
N THR A 286 10.05 -15.38 13.91
CA THR A 286 11.00 -16.31 13.29
C THR A 286 10.99 -17.64 14.04
N TRP A 287 10.86 -18.73 13.32
CA TRP A 287 10.98 -20.08 13.84
C TRP A 287 11.71 -20.96 12.83
N ASP A 288 12.70 -21.71 13.26
CA ASP A 288 13.62 -22.43 12.38
C ASP A 288 14.17 -21.51 11.27
N LYS A 289 13.90 -21.82 10.01
CA LYS A 289 14.32 -21.01 8.84
C LYS A 289 13.27 -20.00 8.39
N VAL A 290 12.05 -20.04 8.98
CA VAL A 290 10.95 -19.14 8.62
C VAL A 290 11.21 -17.74 9.16
N GLY A 291 10.93 -16.72 8.38
CA GLY A 291 11.05 -15.32 8.78
C GLY A 291 12.46 -14.73 8.72
N ILE A 292 13.53 -15.53 8.69
CA ILE A 292 14.92 -15.05 8.69
C ILE A 292 15.21 -14.12 7.50
N SER A 293 14.81 -14.52 6.29
CA SER A 293 15.02 -13.69 5.10
C SER A 293 14.19 -12.40 5.13
N THR A 294 12.99 -12.46 5.71
CA THR A 294 12.10 -11.31 5.90
C THR A 294 12.71 -10.33 6.90
N SER A 295 13.22 -10.82 8.04
CA SER A 295 13.83 -9.98 9.06
C SER A 295 15.08 -9.26 8.54
N LYS A 296 15.96 -9.96 7.83
CA LYS A 296 17.17 -9.37 7.21
C LYS A 296 16.80 -8.27 6.19
N ARG A 297 15.79 -8.51 5.36
CA ARG A 297 15.34 -7.54 4.36
C ARG A 297 14.67 -6.33 5.00
N LEU A 298 13.84 -6.52 6.02
CA LEU A 298 13.23 -5.45 6.79
C LEU A 298 14.27 -4.59 7.51
N SER A 299 15.25 -5.21 8.17
CA SER A 299 16.37 -4.48 8.78
C SER A 299 17.09 -3.62 7.76
N GLY A 300 17.35 -4.15 6.56
CA GLY A 300 17.96 -3.40 5.46
C GLY A 300 17.13 -2.20 5.03
N VAL A 301 15.81 -2.35 4.90
CA VAL A 301 14.89 -1.26 4.54
C VAL A 301 14.84 -0.20 5.66
N VAL A 302 14.71 -0.60 6.91
CA VAL A 302 14.70 0.33 8.04
C VAL A 302 15.99 1.12 8.11
N ASP A 303 17.14 0.45 7.98
CA ASP A 303 18.44 1.12 8.01
C ASP A 303 18.63 2.08 6.84
N THR A 304 18.38 1.62 5.61
CA THR A 304 18.59 2.41 4.40
C THR A 304 17.64 3.62 4.34
N VAL A 305 16.35 3.40 4.57
CA VAL A 305 15.33 4.44 4.35
C VAL A 305 15.15 5.34 5.57
N PHE A 306 15.01 4.74 6.76
CA PHE A 306 14.59 5.48 7.94
C PHE A 306 15.77 5.98 8.79
N ASN A 307 16.92 5.31 8.75
CA ASN A 307 18.11 5.76 9.47
C ASN A 307 19.03 6.62 8.60
N LYS A 308 19.33 6.16 7.37
CA LYS A 308 20.24 6.88 6.46
C LYS A 308 19.53 7.89 5.58
N GLY A 309 18.20 7.75 5.35
CA GLY A 309 17.42 8.65 4.51
C GLY A 309 17.63 8.46 3.01
N GLU A 310 18.14 7.31 2.61
CA GLU A 310 18.31 6.93 1.22
C GLU A 310 16.97 6.47 0.62
N ALA A 311 16.80 6.62 -0.68
CA ALA A 311 15.60 6.10 -1.35
C ALA A 311 15.59 4.58 -1.35
N ALA A 312 14.41 3.99 -1.13
CA ALA A 312 14.19 2.55 -1.25
C ALA A 312 14.18 2.12 -2.72
N ILE A 313 15.33 2.13 -3.37
CA ILE A 313 15.45 1.79 -4.79
C ILE A 313 15.25 0.30 -4.99
N SER A 314 14.25 -0.06 -5.78
CA SER A 314 14.06 -1.42 -6.27
C SER A 314 14.60 -1.58 -7.70
N LYS A 315 14.88 -2.84 -8.07
CA LYS A 315 15.39 -3.16 -9.43
C LYS A 315 14.28 -3.81 -10.24
N VAL A 316 14.19 -3.45 -11.52
CA VAL A 316 13.35 -4.15 -12.48
C VAL A 316 13.82 -5.60 -12.56
N ARG A 317 12.95 -6.56 -12.24
CA ARG A 317 13.29 -7.99 -12.30
C ARG A 317 13.45 -8.44 -13.76
N LYS A 318 14.34 -9.43 -13.95
CA LYS A 318 14.52 -10.10 -15.23
C LYS A 318 13.25 -10.75 -15.74
#